data_75d405a08b2ebef636566aaf82440126
#
_entry.id   75d405a08b2ebef636566aaf82440126
#
_cell.length_a   1.000
_cell.length_b   1.000
_cell.length_c   1.000
_cell.angle_alpha   90.00
_cell.angle_beta   90.00
_cell.angle_gamma   90.00
#
_symmetry.space_group_name_H-M   'P 1'
#
loop_
_entity.id
_entity.type
_entity.pdbx_description
1 polymer ?
#
loop_
_entity_poly.entity_id
_entity_poly.type
_entity_poly.pdbx_seq_one_letter_code
_entity_poly.pdbx_strand_id
1 'polypeptide(L)'
;MSLSIIGLGLFDEKDITVRGLEMVKAADVVYLECYTSVLQCRQDVLESFYGKNVIMADREMVESKAEETILSDAKDKKVALLVVGDPLGATTHEDIIVRARDKNIEIMIVPNASIFSSIGATGLQLYKFGKTASIPFYSSEIPIDTPLNVISDNKKSKSHTLLLLDLDPPNDRFMSVNDAISALLNASVRRKDGIFGPDTLCVGCARLGGPSPTIKSGSASLLSFEDFGKPPH
;
A
#
# COMPACT_ATOMS: atom_id res chain seq x y z
N MET A 1 10.43 -8.44 -25.65
CA MET A 1 10.77 -8.82 -24.32
C MET A 1 10.62 -7.59 -23.45
N SER A 2 9.74 -7.66 -22.45
CA SER A 2 9.30 -6.47 -21.73
C SER A 2 8.82 -6.81 -20.32
N LEU A 3 8.90 -5.83 -19.42
CA LEU A 3 8.31 -5.86 -18.09
C LEU A 3 7.18 -4.83 -18.02
N SER A 4 5.97 -5.28 -17.80
CA SER A 4 4.81 -4.43 -17.54
C SER A 4 4.52 -4.42 -16.05
N ILE A 5 4.56 -3.25 -15.41
CA ILE A 5 4.21 -3.10 -13.99
C ILE A 5 2.81 -2.49 -13.94
N ILE A 6 1.85 -3.25 -13.41
CA ILE A 6 0.43 -2.99 -13.58
C ILE A 6 -0.25 -2.85 -12.21
N GLY A 7 -0.83 -1.68 -11.96
CA GLY A 7 -1.65 -1.45 -10.79
C GLY A 7 -3.00 -2.17 -10.89
N LEU A 8 -3.39 -2.84 -9.81
CA LEU A 8 -4.63 -3.61 -9.75
C LEU A 8 -5.82 -2.83 -9.16
N GLY A 9 -5.58 -1.64 -8.60
CA GLY A 9 -6.59 -0.98 -7.78
C GLY A 9 -6.64 -1.56 -6.37
N LEU A 10 -7.73 -1.33 -5.63
CA LEU A 10 -7.73 -1.48 -4.18
C LEU A 10 -8.63 -2.59 -3.66
N PHE A 11 -9.54 -3.13 -4.47
CA PHE A 11 -10.56 -4.04 -3.94
C PHE A 11 -10.47 -5.44 -4.51
N ASP A 12 -10.86 -5.66 -5.77
CA ASP A 12 -10.94 -7.00 -6.34
C ASP A 12 -10.37 -7.07 -7.78
N GLU A 13 -10.60 -8.20 -8.44
CA GLU A 13 -10.10 -8.48 -9.79
C GLU A 13 -10.63 -7.51 -10.87
N LYS A 14 -11.71 -6.77 -10.58
CA LYS A 14 -12.37 -5.87 -11.55
C LYS A 14 -11.82 -4.44 -11.50
N ASP A 15 -11.07 -4.12 -10.48
CA ASP A 15 -10.47 -2.79 -10.35
C ASP A 15 -9.31 -2.56 -11.35
N ILE A 16 -8.81 -3.63 -11.97
CA ILE A 16 -7.79 -3.50 -13.00
C ILE A 16 -8.29 -2.65 -14.17
N THR A 17 -7.45 -1.75 -14.68
CA THR A 17 -7.79 -1.00 -15.88
C THR A 17 -7.94 -1.92 -17.10
N VAL A 18 -8.75 -1.53 -18.08
CA VAL A 18 -8.88 -2.30 -19.35
C VAL A 18 -7.51 -2.51 -20.00
N ARG A 19 -6.65 -1.47 -20.04
CA ARG A 19 -5.29 -1.58 -20.55
C ARG A 19 -4.46 -2.59 -19.76
N GLY A 20 -4.53 -2.56 -18.43
CA GLY A 20 -3.84 -3.53 -17.57
C GLY A 20 -4.27 -4.96 -17.88
N LEU A 21 -5.57 -5.19 -18.00
CA LEU A 21 -6.14 -6.52 -18.33
C LEU A 21 -5.66 -7.03 -19.69
N GLU A 22 -5.64 -6.17 -20.71
CA GLU A 22 -5.13 -6.54 -22.05
C GLU A 22 -3.66 -6.96 -21.98
N MET A 23 -2.85 -6.24 -21.21
CA MET A 23 -1.43 -6.55 -21.04
C MET A 23 -1.21 -7.84 -20.25
N VAL A 24 -2.00 -8.09 -19.19
CA VAL A 24 -1.96 -9.36 -18.46
C VAL A 24 -2.30 -10.52 -19.36
N LYS A 25 -3.35 -10.41 -20.19
CA LYS A 25 -3.73 -11.45 -21.16
C LYS A 25 -2.67 -11.71 -22.22
N ALA A 26 -1.91 -10.69 -22.61
CA ALA A 26 -0.82 -10.78 -23.57
C ALA A 26 0.52 -11.23 -22.97
N ALA A 27 0.64 -11.27 -21.65
CA ALA A 27 1.87 -11.68 -20.97
C ALA A 27 2.10 -13.19 -21.06
N ASP A 28 3.38 -13.58 -21.12
CA ASP A 28 3.80 -14.98 -21.06
C ASP A 28 3.90 -15.47 -19.62
N VAL A 29 4.29 -14.57 -18.70
CA VAL A 29 4.42 -14.84 -17.26
C VAL A 29 3.79 -13.69 -16.48
N VAL A 30 3.04 -14.04 -15.43
CA VAL A 30 2.36 -13.08 -14.57
C VAL A 30 2.79 -13.31 -13.12
N TYR A 31 3.35 -12.27 -12.50
CA TYR A 31 3.69 -12.21 -11.09
C TYR A 31 2.71 -11.30 -10.35
N LEU A 32 2.34 -11.65 -9.12
CA LEU A 32 1.57 -10.79 -8.22
C LEU A 32 2.39 -10.54 -6.96
N GLU A 33 2.74 -9.30 -6.72
CA GLU A 33 3.34 -8.86 -5.46
C GLU A 33 2.33 -9.04 -4.31
N CYS A 34 2.76 -9.68 -3.22
CA CYS A 34 1.86 -10.11 -2.14
C CYS A 34 2.30 -9.66 -0.74
N TYR A 35 3.16 -8.65 -0.63
CA TYR A 35 3.71 -8.22 0.66
C TYR A 35 3.47 -6.75 1.03
N THR A 36 3.16 -5.86 0.08
CA THR A 36 2.90 -4.44 0.38
C THR A 36 1.43 -4.14 0.61
N SER A 37 0.52 -4.97 0.10
CA SER A 37 -0.92 -4.79 0.25
C SER A 37 -1.69 -6.09 -0.04
N VAL A 38 -3.00 -6.09 0.16
CA VAL A 38 -3.87 -7.25 -0.06
C VAL A 38 -5.11 -6.85 -0.83
N LEU A 39 -5.40 -7.60 -1.91
CA LEU A 39 -6.71 -7.54 -2.57
C LEU A 39 -7.76 -8.30 -1.76
N GLN A 40 -9.02 -7.87 -1.88
CA GLN A 40 -10.18 -8.51 -1.25
C GLN A 40 -10.71 -9.71 -2.06
N CYS A 41 -9.88 -10.32 -2.87
CA CYS A 41 -10.22 -11.51 -3.65
C CYS A 41 -9.10 -12.56 -3.57
N ARG A 42 -9.47 -13.82 -3.82
CA ARG A 42 -8.53 -14.95 -3.80
C ARG A 42 -7.77 -15.05 -5.11
N GLN A 43 -6.61 -15.71 -5.06
CA GLN A 43 -5.77 -15.95 -6.23
C GLN A 43 -6.50 -16.68 -7.36
N ASP A 44 -7.30 -17.70 -7.03
CA ASP A 44 -8.06 -18.48 -8.02
C ASP A 44 -9.10 -17.64 -8.77
N VAL A 45 -9.67 -16.62 -8.11
CA VAL A 45 -10.58 -15.65 -8.75
C VAL A 45 -9.83 -14.76 -9.73
N LEU A 46 -8.65 -14.26 -9.34
CA LEU A 46 -7.77 -13.47 -10.22
C LEU A 46 -7.37 -14.28 -11.46
N GLU A 47 -6.89 -15.52 -11.26
CA GLU A 47 -6.47 -16.41 -12.35
C GLU A 47 -7.62 -16.71 -13.32
N SER A 48 -8.81 -16.98 -12.79
CA SER A 48 -10.01 -17.19 -13.60
C SER A 48 -10.40 -15.96 -14.42
N PHE A 49 -10.34 -14.78 -13.81
CA PHE A 49 -10.70 -13.52 -14.46
C PHE A 49 -9.69 -13.11 -15.53
N TYR A 50 -8.41 -13.26 -15.25
CA TYR A 50 -7.33 -12.91 -16.18
C TYR A 50 -7.10 -13.98 -17.26
N GLY A 51 -7.51 -15.23 -17.00
CA GLY A 51 -7.23 -16.38 -17.86
C GLY A 51 -5.74 -16.75 -17.88
N LYS A 52 -5.04 -16.52 -16.77
CA LYS A 52 -3.59 -16.72 -16.60
C LYS A 52 -3.29 -17.28 -15.22
N ASN A 53 -2.30 -18.16 -15.15
CA ASN A 53 -1.71 -18.53 -13.86
C ASN A 53 -0.92 -17.35 -13.30
N VAL A 54 -1.00 -17.14 -12.00
CA VAL A 54 -0.36 -16.03 -11.28
C VAL A 54 0.66 -16.59 -10.28
N ILE A 55 1.90 -16.16 -10.43
CA ILE A 55 2.99 -16.52 -9.52
C ILE A 55 3.01 -15.49 -8.39
N MET A 56 2.84 -15.94 -7.14
CA MET A 56 2.95 -15.06 -5.98
C MET A 56 4.40 -14.65 -5.77
N ALA A 57 4.66 -13.36 -5.78
CA ALA A 57 5.99 -12.79 -5.62
C ALA A 57 6.10 -12.14 -4.24
N ASP A 58 6.87 -12.77 -3.37
CA ASP A 58 7.19 -12.23 -2.06
C ASP A 58 8.26 -11.13 -2.13
N ARG A 59 8.55 -10.51 -0.97
CA ARG A 59 9.53 -9.43 -0.87
C ARG A 59 10.91 -9.86 -1.35
N GLU A 60 11.36 -11.08 -1.03
CA GLU A 60 12.65 -11.58 -1.42
C GLU A 60 12.77 -11.71 -2.94
N MET A 61 11.72 -12.21 -3.60
CA MET A 61 11.66 -12.36 -5.05
C MET A 61 11.70 -11.01 -5.77
N VAL A 62 10.99 -10.00 -5.26
CA VAL A 62 10.91 -8.68 -5.91
C VAL A 62 12.11 -7.80 -5.60
N GLU A 63 12.56 -7.76 -4.34
CA GLU A 63 13.60 -6.83 -3.90
C GLU A 63 15.01 -7.45 -4.04
N SER A 64 15.21 -8.71 -3.64
CA SER A 64 16.53 -9.32 -3.56
C SER A 64 16.87 -10.21 -4.75
N LYS A 65 15.91 -10.98 -5.26
CA LYS A 65 16.12 -11.99 -6.31
C LYS A 65 15.49 -11.64 -7.67
N ALA A 66 15.15 -10.36 -7.89
CA ALA A 66 14.50 -9.95 -9.13
C ALA A 66 15.33 -10.26 -10.38
N GLU A 67 16.67 -10.19 -10.30
CA GLU A 67 17.55 -10.53 -11.40
C GLU A 67 17.48 -11.99 -11.84
N GLU A 68 17.23 -12.89 -10.89
CA GLU A 68 17.20 -14.34 -11.10
C GLU A 68 15.79 -14.82 -11.48
N THR A 69 14.77 -13.98 -11.24
CA THR A 69 13.36 -14.29 -11.40
C THR A 69 12.69 -13.37 -12.44
N ILE A 70 12.03 -12.33 -12.00
CA ILE A 70 11.21 -11.41 -12.81
C ILE A 70 12.01 -10.80 -13.97
N LEU A 71 13.21 -10.29 -13.69
CA LEU A 71 14.06 -9.67 -14.71
C LEU A 71 14.73 -10.70 -15.63
N SER A 72 15.01 -11.91 -15.14
CA SER A 72 15.48 -13.02 -15.97
C SER A 72 14.41 -13.40 -17.00
N ASP A 73 13.17 -13.59 -16.57
CA ASP A 73 12.06 -13.90 -17.48
C ASP A 73 11.81 -12.76 -18.48
N ALA A 74 11.89 -11.50 -18.03
CA ALA A 74 11.61 -10.34 -18.87
C ALA A 74 12.63 -10.11 -20.01
N LYS A 75 13.79 -10.77 -19.99
CA LYS A 75 14.77 -10.75 -21.10
C LYS A 75 14.23 -11.43 -22.36
N ASP A 76 13.49 -12.51 -22.18
CA ASP A 76 13.08 -13.39 -23.28
C ASP A 76 11.56 -13.51 -23.44
N LYS A 77 10.79 -12.99 -22.48
CA LYS A 77 9.34 -13.08 -22.39
C LYS A 77 8.69 -11.72 -22.17
N LYS A 78 7.38 -11.66 -22.37
CA LYS A 78 6.53 -10.57 -21.90
C LYS A 78 6.11 -10.89 -20.46
N VAL A 79 6.60 -10.12 -19.49
CA VAL A 79 6.30 -10.32 -18.07
C VAL A 79 5.36 -9.23 -17.60
N ALA A 80 4.33 -9.62 -16.84
CA ALA A 80 3.49 -8.70 -16.07
C ALA A 80 3.79 -8.87 -14.58
N LEU A 81 4.17 -7.78 -13.92
CA LEU A 81 4.23 -7.67 -12.46
C LEU A 81 3.01 -6.89 -11.99
N LEU A 82 2.12 -7.57 -11.29
CA LEU A 82 0.90 -7.01 -10.75
C LEU A 82 1.16 -6.48 -9.34
N VAL A 83 0.65 -5.27 -9.05
CA VAL A 83 0.83 -4.58 -7.77
C VAL A 83 -0.53 -4.09 -7.29
N VAL A 84 -0.89 -4.36 -6.05
CA VAL A 84 -2.12 -3.87 -5.45
C VAL A 84 -2.05 -2.35 -5.30
N GLY A 85 -3.12 -1.65 -5.66
CA GLY A 85 -3.13 -0.20 -5.73
C GLY A 85 -2.48 0.34 -7.01
N ASP A 86 -1.71 1.40 -6.89
CA ASP A 86 -0.86 1.97 -7.94
C ASP A 86 0.56 1.42 -7.80
N PRO A 87 1.23 1.03 -8.88
CA PRO A 87 2.53 0.36 -8.81
C PRO A 87 3.67 1.24 -8.27
N LEU A 88 3.48 2.56 -8.23
CA LEU A 88 4.46 3.53 -7.71
C LEU A 88 3.94 4.27 -6.46
N GLY A 89 2.77 3.91 -5.97
CA GLY A 89 2.14 4.55 -4.82
C GLY A 89 2.51 3.88 -3.50
N ALA A 90 3.40 4.47 -2.71
CA ALA A 90 3.87 3.96 -1.41
C ALA A 90 4.57 2.59 -1.50
N THR A 91 5.37 2.38 -2.55
CA THR A 91 6.09 1.14 -2.83
C THR A 91 7.58 1.42 -3.07
N THR A 92 8.38 0.36 -3.18
CA THR A 92 9.81 0.39 -3.54
C THR A 92 10.07 -0.08 -4.98
N HIS A 93 9.02 -0.17 -5.81
CA HIS A 93 9.11 -0.75 -7.17
C HIS A 93 9.91 0.12 -8.16
N GLU A 94 10.25 1.36 -7.82
CA GLU A 94 11.19 2.15 -8.61
C GLU A 94 12.55 1.46 -8.78
N ASP A 95 12.99 0.69 -7.80
CA ASP A 95 14.25 -0.05 -7.87
C ASP A 95 14.23 -1.11 -8.98
N ILE A 96 13.17 -1.90 -9.10
CA ILE A 96 13.07 -2.90 -10.19
C ILE A 96 13.01 -2.23 -11.57
N ILE A 97 12.44 -1.02 -11.66
CA ILE A 97 12.42 -0.23 -12.90
C ILE A 97 13.83 0.16 -13.30
N VAL A 98 14.64 0.67 -12.37
CA VAL A 98 16.03 1.05 -12.63
C VAL A 98 16.82 -0.17 -13.09
N ARG A 99 16.75 -1.27 -12.33
CA ARG A 99 17.46 -2.53 -12.68
C ARG A 99 17.05 -3.12 -14.03
N ALA A 100 15.77 -3.01 -14.40
CA ALA A 100 15.28 -3.44 -15.71
C ALA A 100 15.85 -2.58 -16.85
N ARG A 101 15.92 -1.25 -16.65
CA ARG A 101 16.54 -0.32 -17.63
C ARG A 101 18.04 -0.61 -17.85
N ASP A 102 18.76 -0.89 -16.79
CA ASP A 102 20.19 -1.24 -16.87
C ASP A 102 20.44 -2.52 -17.69
N LYS A 103 19.41 -3.37 -17.76
CA LYS A 103 19.43 -4.62 -18.57
C LYS A 103 18.82 -4.45 -19.97
N ASN A 104 18.49 -3.22 -20.37
CA ASN A 104 17.82 -2.91 -21.65
C ASN A 104 16.48 -3.66 -21.83
N ILE A 105 15.76 -3.91 -20.75
CA ILE A 105 14.40 -4.47 -20.77
C ILE A 105 13.43 -3.32 -20.99
N GLU A 106 12.55 -3.45 -21.99
CA GLU A 106 11.48 -2.48 -22.22
C GLU A 106 10.50 -2.50 -21.04
N ILE A 107 10.15 -1.29 -20.53
CA ILE A 107 9.28 -1.15 -19.36
C ILE A 107 8.01 -0.41 -19.75
N MET A 108 6.88 -0.95 -19.32
CA MET A 108 5.59 -0.28 -19.37
C MET A 108 4.99 -0.19 -17.97
N ILE A 109 4.47 0.98 -17.61
CA ILE A 109 3.82 1.22 -16.32
C ILE A 109 2.35 1.53 -16.59
N VAL A 110 1.47 0.79 -15.95
CA VAL A 110 0.02 1.01 -16.00
C VAL A 110 -0.45 1.47 -14.62
N PRO A 111 -0.68 2.76 -14.41
CA PRO A 111 -1.13 3.28 -13.13
C PRO A 111 -2.57 2.87 -12.81
N ASN A 112 -2.92 2.95 -11.53
CA ASN A 112 -4.28 2.68 -11.07
C ASN A 112 -4.59 3.50 -9.80
N ALA A 113 -5.81 3.37 -9.26
CA ALA A 113 -6.18 3.94 -7.99
C ALA A 113 -5.32 3.39 -6.85
N SER A 114 -4.91 4.28 -5.95
CA SER A 114 -4.15 3.93 -4.75
C SER A 114 -4.77 4.59 -3.51
N ILE A 115 -4.24 4.26 -2.34
CA ILE A 115 -4.61 4.94 -1.10
C ILE A 115 -4.45 6.47 -1.20
N PHE A 116 -3.46 6.95 -1.96
CA PHE A 116 -3.24 8.39 -2.15
C PHE A 116 -4.38 9.10 -2.89
N SER A 117 -5.09 8.41 -3.77
CA SER A 117 -6.29 8.96 -4.44
C SER A 117 -7.56 8.65 -3.64
N SER A 118 -7.66 7.45 -3.09
CA SER A 118 -8.88 6.97 -2.41
C SER A 118 -9.13 7.62 -1.06
N ILE A 119 -8.08 8.16 -0.41
CA ILE A 119 -8.23 8.92 0.85
C ILE A 119 -9.14 10.16 0.68
N GLY A 120 -9.35 10.64 -0.53
CA GLY A 120 -10.30 11.70 -0.83
C GLY A 120 -11.75 11.36 -0.45
N ALA A 121 -12.10 10.06 -0.32
CA ALA A 121 -13.41 9.61 0.15
C ALA A 121 -13.72 10.07 1.60
N THR A 122 -12.71 10.45 2.38
CA THR A 122 -12.87 11.05 3.71
C THR A 122 -13.49 12.46 3.68
N GLY A 123 -13.56 13.11 2.51
CA GLY A 123 -13.95 14.51 2.35
C GLY A 123 -12.80 15.50 2.59
N LEU A 124 -11.62 15.03 2.99
CA LEU A 124 -10.42 15.86 3.10
C LEU A 124 -9.83 16.10 1.71
N GLN A 125 -9.44 17.34 1.44
CA GLN A 125 -8.92 17.74 0.13
C GLN A 125 -7.54 17.16 -0.11
N LEU A 126 -7.35 16.38 -1.20
CA LEU A 126 -6.09 15.68 -1.50
C LEU A 126 -4.89 16.62 -1.52
N TYR A 127 -5.02 17.82 -2.08
CA TYR A 127 -3.94 18.81 -2.16
C TYR A 127 -3.60 19.48 -0.81
N LYS A 128 -4.32 19.15 0.27
CA LYS A 128 -4.03 19.59 1.63
C LYS A 128 -3.23 18.56 2.45
N PHE A 129 -2.97 17.40 1.89
CA PHE A 129 -2.06 16.44 2.53
C PHE A 129 -0.61 16.87 2.34
N GLY A 130 0.17 16.79 3.41
CA GLY A 130 1.61 16.98 3.40
C GLY A 130 2.35 15.65 3.21
N LYS A 131 3.48 15.49 3.88
CA LYS A 131 4.24 14.23 3.85
C LYS A 131 3.42 13.08 4.41
N THR A 132 3.53 11.92 3.78
CA THR A 132 2.99 10.64 4.26
C THR A 132 4.04 9.93 5.12
N ALA A 133 3.60 9.16 6.11
CA ALA A 133 4.45 8.27 6.87
C ALA A 133 3.76 6.92 7.10
N SER A 134 4.55 5.87 7.29
CA SER A 134 4.05 4.57 7.72
C SER A 134 4.24 4.41 9.23
N ILE A 135 3.27 3.76 9.88
CA ILE A 135 3.39 3.35 11.28
C ILE A 135 3.79 1.88 11.27
N PRO A 136 5.05 1.53 11.61
CA PRO A 136 5.49 0.14 11.66
C PRO A 136 4.91 -0.58 12.87
N PHE A 137 4.83 -1.92 12.78
CA PHE A 137 4.61 -2.72 13.99
C PHE A 137 5.69 -2.39 15.03
N TYR A 138 5.22 -2.06 16.22
CA TYR A 138 6.12 -1.68 17.31
C TYR A 138 7.02 -2.86 17.69
N SER A 139 8.32 -2.61 17.73
CA SER A 139 9.30 -3.39 18.46
C SER A 139 10.16 -2.46 19.31
N SER A 140 10.83 -2.98 20.33
CA SER A 140 11.78 -2.21 21.15
C SER A 140 12.93 -1.61 20.31
N GLU A 141 13.16 -2.16 19.13
CA GLU A 141 14.23 -1.77 18.20
C GLU A 141 13.81 -0.74 17.16
N ILE A 142 12.50 -0.58 16.91
CA ILE A 142 11.97 0.35 15.90
C ILE A 142 11.10 1.40 16.60
N PRO A 143 11.68 2.55 16.98
CA PRO A 143 10.90 3.63 17.59
C PRO A 143 9.95 4.26 16.56
N ILE A 144 8.73 4.58 17.01
CA ILE A 144 7.70 5.25 16.20
C ILE A 144 7.95 6.78 16.22
N ASP A 145 9.17 7.20 15.94
CA ASP A 145 9.53 8.62 15.97
C ASP A 145 9.31 9.30 14.62
N THR A 146 9.55 8.59 13.52
CA THR A 146 9.36 9.14 12.16
C THR A 146 7.92 9.60 11.90
N PRO A 147 6.85 8.82 12.16
CA PRO A 147 5.48 9.30 12.02
C PRO A 147 5.20 10.57 12.85
N LEU A 148 5.65 10.63 14.09
CA LEU A 148 5.45 11.81 14.93
C LEU A 148 6.18 13.05 14.39
N ASN A 149 7.39 12.90 13.86
CA ASN A 149 8.12 13.98 13.21
C ASN A 149 7.35 14.49 11.98
N VAL A 150 6.83 13.60 11.15
CA VAL A 150 6.04 13.96 9.97
C VAL A 150 4.74 14.66 10.38
N ILE A 151 4.04 14.18 11.42
CA ILE A 151 2.86 14.85 11.96
C ILE A 151 3.22 16.28 12.41
N SER A 152 4.34 16.45 13.14
CA SER A 152 4.81 17.76 13.61
C SER A 152 5.05 18.71 12.44
N ASP A 153 5.75 18.26 11.40
CA ASP A 153 6.07 19.09 10.24
C ASP A 153 4.82 19.48 9.45
N ASN A 154 3.92 18.54 9.24
CA ASN A 154 2.66 18.79 8.56
C ASN A 154 1.75 19.75 9.38
N LYS A 155 1.72 19.63 10.71
CA LYS A 155 1.01 20.58 11.57
C LYS A 155 1.53 22.02 11.40
N LYS A 156 2.86 22.21 11.33
CA LYS A 156 3.47 23.53 11.10
C LYS A 156 3.02 24.14 9.77
N SER A 157 2.90 23.32 8.73
CA SER A 157 2.42 23.72 7.40
C SER A 157 0.90 23.74 7.25
N LYS A 158 0.15 23.43 8.32
CA LYS A 158 -1.32 23.29 8.32
C LYS A 158 -1.84 22.27 7.30
N SER A 159 -1.10 21.20 7.12
CA SER A 159 -1.41 20.09 6.21
C SER A 159 -1.95 18.89 6.98
N HIS A 160 -2.77 18.06 6.32
CA HIS A 160 -3.15 16.74 6.83
C HIS A 160 -1.97 15.78 6.73
N THR A 161 -1.94 14.78 7.59
CA THR A 161 -0.96 13.68 7.53
C THR A 161 -1.69 12.39 7.18
N LEU A 162 -1.30 11.75 6.07
CA LEU A 162 -1.68 10.37 5.79
C LEU A 162 -0.70 9.45 6.53
N LEU A 163 -1.26 8.54 7.34
CA LEU A 163 -0.51 7.51 8.04
C LEU A 163 -0.90 6.15 7.49
N LEU A 164 0.04 5.46 6.90
CA LEU A 164 -0.15 4.11 6.38
C LEU A 164 0.13 3.11 7.51
N LEU A 165 -0.78 2.16 7.69
CA LEU A 165 -0.69 1.16 8.75
C LEU A 165 0.04 -0.07 8.23
N ASP A 166 0.96 -0.59 9.03
CA ASP A 166 1.79 -1.74 8.66
C ASP A 166 0.98 -3.02 8.53
N LEU A 167 1.42 -3.90 7.65
CA LEU A 167 0.80 -5.18 7.41
C LEU A 167 1.84 -6.25 7.06
N ASP A 168 1.54 -7.47 7.42
CA ASP A 168 2.35 -8.66 7.13
C ASP A 168 1.41 -9.80 6.70
N PRO A 169 0.94 -9.77 5.45
CA PRO A 169 -0.06 -10.70 4.95
C PRO A 169 0.34 -12.18 5.08
N PRO A 170 1.61 -12.57 4.82
CA PRO A 170 2.04 -13.95 5.02
C PRO A 170 1.79 -14.49 6.43
N ASN A 171 1.83 -13.61 7.45
CA ASN A 171 1.60 -13.96 8.85
C ASN A 171 0.20 -13.56 9.34
N ASP A 172 -0.72 -13.23 8.44
CA ASP A 172 -2.10 -12.76 8.74
C ASP A 172 -2.12 -11.62 9.77
N ARG A 173 -1.16 -10.71 9.68
CA ARG A 173 -0.98 -9.63 10.62
C ARG A 173 -1.27 -8.29 9.97
N PHE A 174 -2.25 -7.58 10.50
CA PHE A 174 -2.70 -6.28 10.02
C PHE A 174 -2.83 -5.32 11.19
N MET A 175 -2.20 -4.15 11.09
CA MET A 175 -2.34 -3.12 12.10
C MET A 175 -3.73 -2.50 12.02
N SER A 176 -4.43 -2.43 13.14
CA SER A 176 -5.72 -1.73 13.21
C SER A 176 -5.53 -0.23 13.46
N VAL A 177 -6.57 0.55 13.17
CA VAL A 177 -6.60 1.98 13.54
C VAL A 177 -6.39 2.17 15.05
N ASN A 178 -6.96 1.27 15.86
CA ASN A 178 -6.84 1.30 17.33
C ASN A 178 -5.39 1.07 17.78
N ASP A 179 -4.69 0.10 17.16
CA ASP A 179 -3.27 -0.18 17.44
C ASP A 179 -2.40 1.02 17.06
N ALA A 180 -2.65 1.61 15.90
CA ALA A 180 -1.92 2.77 15.41
C ALA A 180 -2.07 3.98 16.34
N ILE A 181 -3.31 4.28 16.79
CA ILE A 181 -3.58 5.35 17.75
C ILE A 181 -2.84 5.08 19.07
N SER A 182 -2.93 3.86 19.58
CA SER A 182 -2.25 3.46 20.82
C SER A 182 -0.73 3.62 20.72
N ALA A 183 -0.16 3.20 19.60
CA ALA A 183 1.27 3.32 19.33
C ALA A 183 1.73 4.80 19.29
N LEU A 184 0.97 5.67 18.62
CA LEU A 184 1.27 7.11 18.54
C LEU A 184 1.12 7.80 19.89
N LEU A 185 0.08 7.50 20.68
CA LEU A 185 -0.11 8.05 22.03
C LEU A 185 1.06 7.67 22.93
N ASN A 186 1.42 6.38 22.96
CA ASN A 186 2.55 5.89 23.77
C ASN A 186 3.88 6.52 23.36
N ALA A 187 4.12 6.68 22.07
CA ALA A 187 5.34 7.30 21.56
C ALA A 187 5.40 8.79 21.91
N SER A 188 4.30 9.54 21.78
CA SER A 188 4.24 10.97 22.15
C SER A 188 4.43 11.21 23.64
N VAL A 189 3.87 10.33 24.50
CA VAL A 189 4.09 10.37 25.96
C VAL A 189 5.56 10.10 26.28
N ARG A 190 6.19 9.10 25.67
CA ARG A 190 7.62 8.79 25.86
C ARG A 190 8.50 9.97 25.46
N ARG A 191 8.18 10.64 24.34
CA ARG A 191 8.93 11.82 23.84
C ARG A 191 8.64 13.09 24.62
N LYS A 192 7.56 13.14 25.37
CA LYS A 192 7.10 14.34 26.12
C LYS A 192 6.93 15.57 25.23
N ASP A 193 6.55 15.37 23.95
CA ASP A 193 6.46 16.45 22.95
C ASP A 193 5.04 16.97 22.71
N GLY A 194 4.02 16.26 23.16
CA GLY A 194 2.61 16.62 23.00
C GLY A 194 2.13 16.73 21.54
N ILE A 195 2.88 16.17 20.58
CA ILE A 195 2.55 16.26 19.15
C ILE A 195 1.27 15.51 18.84
N PHE A 196 1.08 14.34 19.44
CA PHE A 196 -0.10 13.52 19.31
C PHE A 196 -0.67 13.21 20.69
N GLY A 197 -1.93 13.57 20.93
CA GLY A 197 -2.60 13.41 22.22
C GLY A 197 -4.03 12.92 22.07
N PRO A 198 -4.71 12.63 23.21
CA PRO A 198 -6.08 12.10 23.22
C PRO A 198 -7.09 12.95 22.43
N ASP A 199 -6.91 14.28 22.41
CA ASP A 199 -7.78 15.22 21.73
C ASP A 199 -7.38 15.49 20.26
N THR A 200 -6.33 14.86 19.76
CA THR A 200 -5.92 15.00 18.35
C THR A 200 -7.05 14.52 17.44
N LEU A 201 -7.49 15.39 16.53
CA LEU A 201 -8.52 15.03 15.54
C LEU A 201 -7.93 14.10 14.49
N CYS A 202 -8.61 12.98 14.29
CA CYS A 202 -8.21 11.92 13.37
C CYS A 202 -9.40 11.48 12.50
N VAL A 203 -9.06 10.86 11.37
CA VAL A 203 -9.99 10.10 10.57
C VAL A 203 -9.40 8.70 10.41
N GLY A 204 -10.07 7.70 10.95
CA GLY A 204 -9.71 6.29 10.73
C GLY A 204 -10.45 5.75 9.53
N CYS A 205 -9.76 4.95 8.72
CA CYS A 205 -10.29 4.36 7.50
C CYS A 205 -9.98 2.88 7.42
N ALA A 206 -10.91 2.12 6.88
CA ALA A 206 -10.70 0.72 6.52
C ALA A 206 -11.34 0.41 5.16
N ARG A 207 -10.73 -0.45 4.36
CA ARG A 207 -11.24 -0.96 3.08
C ARG A 207 -11.62 0.15 2.08
N LEU A 208 -10.85 1.25 2.05
CA LEU A 208 -11.03 2.29 1.04
C LEU A 208 -10.87 1.70 -0.37
N GLY A 209 -11.71 2.17 -1.28
CA GLY A 209 -11.80 1.64 -2.65
C GLY A 209 -12.77 0.48 -2.81
N GLY A 210 -13.14 -0.21 -1.74
CA GLY A 210 -14.13 -1.28 -1.76
C GLY A 210 -15.58 -0.79 -1.67
N PRO A 211 -16.57 -1.71 -1.80
CA PRO A 211 -17.99 -1.36 -1.78
C PRO A 211 -18.51 -1.01 -0.39
N SER A 212 -17.77 -1.32 0.66
CA SER A 212 -18.17 -1.10 2.07
C SER A 212 -17.01 -0.52 2.88
N PRO A 213 -16.51 0.67 2.54
CA PRO A 213 -15.46 1.31 3.31
C PRO A 213 -15.99 1.74 4.68
N THR A 214 -15.16 1.70 5.69
CA THR A 214 -15.43 2.30 6.99
C THR A 214 -14.62 3.57 7.14
N ILE A 215 -15.28 4.69 7.37
CA ILE A 215 -14.63 6.00 7.58
C ILE A 215 -15.26 6.60 8.82
N LYS A 216 -14.47 6.85 9.86
CA LYS A 216 -14.93 7.48 11.11
C LYS A 216 -13.99 8.60 11.49
N SER A 217 -14.54 9.72 11.95
CA SER A 217 -13.79 10.90 12.40
C SER A 217 -14.07 11.20 13.86
N GLY A 218 -13.06 11.67 14.57
CA GLY A 218 -13.18 12.03 15.99
C GLY A 218 -11.84 12.31 16.62
N SER A 219 -11.82 12.49 17.94
CA SER A 219 -10.57 12.55 18.69
C SER A 219 -9.89 11.17 18.71
N ALA A 220 -8.58 11.16 18.89
CA ALA A 220 -7.81 9.91 19.03
C ALA A 220 -8.38 9.02 20.15
N SER A 221 -8.77 9.63 21.28
CA SER A 221 -9.40 8.92 22.41
C SER A 221 -10.74 8.27 22.02
N LEU A 222 -11.58 8.92 21.23
CA LEU A 222 -12.83 8.35 20.76
C LEU A 222 -12.58 7.19 19.79
N LEU A 223 -11.75 7.42 18.78
CA LEU A 223 -11.47 6.43 17.73
C LEU A 223 -10.73 5.18 18.23
N SER A 224 -10.02 5.28 19.37
CA SER A 224 -9.34 4.12 19.96
C SER A 224 -10.29 3.03 20.45
N PHE A 225 -11.59 3.31 20.60
CA PHE A 225 -12.64 2.37 21.00
C PHE A 225 -13.60 2.02 19.85
N GLU A 226 -13.44 2.61 18.68
CA GLU A 226 -14.32 2.37 17.55
C GLU A 226 -13.99 1.06 16.83
N ASP A 227 -15.01 0.38 16.35
CA ASP A 227 -14.85 -0.81 15.50
C ASP A 227 -14.73 -0.40 14.02
N PHE A 228 -13.64 -0.71 13.38
CA PHE A 228 -13.40 -0.48 11.95
C PHE A 228 -13.66 -1.73 11.09
N GLY A 229 -14.02 -2.85 11.72
CA GLY A 229 -14.30 -4.12 11.06
C GLY A 229 -13.03 -4.86 10.61
N LYS A 230 -13.16 -5.61 9.51
CA LYS A 230 -12.03 -6.40 8.99
C LYS A 230 -10.99 -5.52 8.30
N PRO A 231 -9.70 -5.95 8.28
CA PRO A 231 -8.65 -5.29 7.51
C PRO A 231 -8.92 -5.34 6.00
N PRO A 232 -8.16 -4.58 5.20
CA PRO A 232 -7.11 -3.61 5.60
C PRO A 232 -7.67 -2.30 6.17
N HIS A 233 -6.93 -1.71 7.09
CA HIS A 233 -7.26 -0.43 7.72
C HIS A 233 -6.36 0.68 7.20
#